data_91f92b116a588db68e8d1c55dc0bbd3e
#
_entry.id   91f92b116a588db68e8d1c55dc0bbd3e
#
_cell.length_a   1.000
_cell.length_b   1.000
_cell.length_c   1.000
_cell.angle_alpha   90.00
_cell.angle_beta   90.00
_cell.angle_gamma   90.00
#
_symmetry.space_group_name_H-M   'P 1'
#
loop_
_entity.id
_entity.type
_entity.pdbx_description
1 polymer ?
#
loop_
_entity_poly.entity_id
_entity_poly.type
_entity_poly.pdbx_seq_one_letter_code
_entity_poly.pdbx_strand_id
1 'polypeptide(L)'
;MKANPIVGQGTPLHQWQASSHMAELALVSVEQLVPEGHRAVIIAPHPDDEVLGCGGLLQGLAALGRAIQLISVTDGSASHPGSQRWPVERLSVVRPQESAQALHRLGLPLHRLKWLRAGFADSQVAAREEPLAAFILRYLKPSDVVFTTWREDGHCDHEAVGRASAKAAQAVGATLYELPVWTWHWATPEDSQVPWHRARKLPLSCEVVARKRH
;
A
#
# COMPACT_ATOMS: atom_id res chain seq x y z
N MET A 1 -17.12 13.58 -7.97
CA MET A 1 -15.91 13.10 -8.68
C MET A 1 -16.34 12.02 -9.67
N LYS A 2 -15.82 12.01 -10.89
CA LYS A 2 -16.03 10.85 -11.78
C LYS A 2 -15.26 9.68 -11.17
N ALA A 3 -15.91 8.53 -10.94
CA ALA A 3 -15.20 7.31 -10.57
C ALA A 3 -14.21 6.98 -11.70
N ASN A 4 -12.94 6.80 -11.38
CA ASN A 4 -11.94 6.34 -12.33
C ASN A 4 -12.16 4.84 -12.54
N PRO A 5 -12.68 4.40 -13.71
CA PRO A 5 -13.00 3.01 -13.88
C PRO A 5 -11.72 2.16 -14.06
N ILE A 6 -11.55 1.16 -13.21
CA ILE A 6 -10.50 0.16 -13.37
C ILE A 6 -10.99 -0.86 -14.41
N VAL A 7 -10.92 -0.48 -15.69
CA VAL A 7 -11.39 -1.30 -16.80
C VAL A 7 -10.36 -1.32 -17.93
N GLY A 8 -10.37 -2.37 -18.76
CA GLY A 8 -9.49 -2.52 -19.91
C GLY A 8 -8.04 -2.87 -19.54
N GLN A 9 -7.11 -2.57 -20.46
CA GLN A 9 -5.69 -2.93 -20.31
C GLN A 9 -4.86 -1.91 -19.51
N GLY A 10 -5.44 -0.76 -19.20
CA GLY A 10 -4.76 0.32 -18.50
C GLY A 10 -3.64 1.00 -19.31
N THR A 11 -2.93 1.91 -18.65
CA THR A 11 -1.84 2.67 -19.26
C THR A 11 -0.59 1.79 -19.39
N PRO A 12 -0.07 1.60 -20.60
CA PRO A 12 1.07 0.71 -20.84
C PRO A 12 2.35 1.18 -20.15
N LEU A 13 3.14 0.22 -19.67
CA LEU A 13 4.40 0.50 -18.94
C LEU A 13 5.36 1.42 -19.73
N HIS A 14 5.45 1.28 -21.05
CA HIS A 14 6.36 2.10 -21.86
C HIS A 14 6.01 3.59 -21.84
N GLN A 15 4.73 3.96 -21.65
CA GLN A 15 4.32 5.36 -21.51
C GLN A 15 4.84 5.95 -20.20
N TRP A 16 4.76 5.19 -19.10
CA TRP A 16 5.34 5.58 -17.82
C TRP A 16 6.86 5.74 -17.89
N GLN A 17 7.54 4.81 -18.58
CA GLN A 17 8.99 4.82 -18.72
C GLN A 17 9.50 5.94 -19.64
N ALA A 18 8.73 6.34 -20.65
CA ALA A 18 9.10 7.39 -21.58
C ALA A 18 8.83 8.81 -21.05
N SER A 19 8.12 8.95 -19.93
CA SER A 19 7.72 10.24 -19.40
C SER A 19 8.89 10.99 -18.75
N SER A 20 9.22 12.17 -19.28
CA SER A 20 10.16 13.10 -18.66
C SER A 20 9.67 13.58 -17.30
N HIS A 21 8.36 13.80 -17.16
CA HIS A 21 7.73 14.19 -15.90
C HIS A 21 8.00 13.17 -14.79
N MET A 22 7.85 11.87 -15.09
CA MET A 22 8.19 10.81 -14.14
C MET A 22 9.70 10.78 -13.83
N ALA A 23 10.56 11.10 -14.79
CA ALA A 23 12.00 11.16 -14.58
C ALA A 23 12.39 12.30 -13.63
N GLU A 24 11.70 13.44 -13.68
CA GLU A 24 11.96 14.66 -12.93
C GLU A 24 11.40 14.65 -11.49
N LEU A 25 10.60 13.67 -11.12
CA LEU A 25 10.08 13.58 -9.74
C LEU A 25 11.22 13.60 -8.71
N ALA A 26 11.04 14.40 -7.67
CA ALA A 26 12.03 14.54 -6.62
C ALA A 26 12.32 13.20 -5.93
N LEU A 27 13.60 12.89 -5.76
CA LEU A 27 14.06 11.67 -5.10
C LEU A 27 13.92 11.79 -3.58
N VAL A 28 13.70 10.64 -2.95
CA VAL A 28 13.70 10.52 -1.49
C VAL A 28 14.39 9.22 -1.11
N SER A 29 15.13 9.21 0.01
CA SER A 29 15.72 7.98 0.56
C SER A 29 14.82 7.32 1.60
N VAL A 30 15.14 6.06 1.94
CA VAL A 30 14.43 5.33 3.02
C VAL A 30 14.59 6.04 4.36
N GLU A 31 15.79 6.57 4.65
CA GLU A 31 16.11 7.29 5.87
C GLU A 31 15.36 8.62 5.99
N GLN A 32 15.13 9.29 4.86
CA GLN A 32 14.33 10.52 4.80
C GLN A 32 12.84 10.21 5.00
N LEU A 33 12.35 9.10 4.45
CA LEU A 33 10.97 8.66 4.65
C LEU A 33 10.72 8.22 6.08
N VAL A 34 11.61 7.40 6.64
CA VAL A 34 11.48 6.86 8.02
C VAL A 34 12.77 7.14 8.78
N PRO A 35 12.88 8.29 9.44
CA PRO A 35 14.05 8.64 10.24
C PRO A 35 14.33 7.64 11.37
N GLU A 36 15.53 7.69 11.91
CA GLU A 36 15.91 6.85 13.04
C GLU A 36 14.99 7.11 14.26
N GLY A 37 14.65 6.03 14.98
CA GLY A 37 13.72 6.11 16.11
C GLY A 37 12.23 6.12 15.70
N HIS A 38 11.91 6.24 14.41
CA HIS A 38 10.54 6.17 13.91
C HIS A 38 10.18 4.76 13.47
N ARG A 39 8.90 4.42 13.58
CA ARG A 39 8.34 3.15 13.11
C ARG A 39 7.56 3.38 11.80
N ALA A 40 7.79 2.52 10.81
CA ALA A 40 6.94 2.47 9.63
C ALA A 40 5.68 1.65 9.92
N VAL A 41 4.51 2.20 9.60
CA VAL A 41 3.23 1.50 9.68
C VAL A 41 2.66 1.40 8.26
N ILE A 42 2.62 0.18 7.73
CA ILE A 42 2.05 -0.11 6.41
C ILE A 42 0.60 -0.54 6.60
N ILE A 43 -0.33 0.11 5.92
CA ILE A 43 -1.76 -0.21 5.97
C ILE A 43 -2.20 -0.60 4.57
N ALA A 44 -2.44 -1.90 4.38
CA ALA A 44 -2.77 -2.52 3.10
C ALA A 44 -4.25 -2.93 3.06
N PRO A 45 -5.03 -2.48 2.07
CA PRO A 45 -6.41 -2.91 1.85
C PRO A 45 -6.52 -4.43 1.64
N HIS A 46 -5.71 -4.99 0.74
CA HIS A 46 -5.73 -6.39 0.35
C HIS A 46 -4.35 -7.04 0.47
N PRO A 47 -4.30 -8.38 0.54
CA PRO A 47 -3.05 -9.14 0.44
C PRO A 47 -2.44 -8.96 -0.96
N ASP A 48 -1.36 -8.25 -1.06
CA ASP A 48 -0.51 -7.84 -2.18
C ASP A 48 -0.19 -6.34 -2.20
N ASP A 49 -1.08 -5.47 -1.72
CA ASP A 49 -0.89 -4.01 -1.74
C ASP A 49 0.36 -3.57 -0.97
N GLU A 50 0.70 -4.27 0.12
CA GLU A 50 1.93 -4.02 0.89
C GLU A 50 3.20 -4.27 0.06
N VAL A 51 3.14 -5.21 -0.87
CA VAL A 51 4.24 -5.54 -1.78
C VAL A 51 4.21 -4.62 -3.00
N LEU A 52 3.03 -4.41 -3.60
CA LEU A 52 2.88 -3.55 -4.78
C LEU A 52 3.27 -2.11 -4.47
N GLY A 53 2.74 -1.55 -3.39
CA GLY A 53 3.01 -0.17 -2.97
C GLY A 53 4.34 0.01 -2.26
N CYS A 54 4.72 -0.92 -1.36
CA CYS A 54 5.82 -0.74 -0.43
C CYS A 54 6.97 -1.74 -0.57
N GLY A 55 6.96 -2.70 -1.50
CA GLY A 55 7.94 -3.80 -1.53
C GLY A 55 9.41 -3.34 -1.58
N GLY A 56 9.72 -2.26 -2.29
CA GLY A 56 11.06 -1.67 -2.28
C GLY A 56 11.39 -0.97 -0.96
N LEU A 57 10.45 -0.20 -0.43
CA LEU A 57 10.58 0.46 0.86
C LEU A 57 10.78 -0.55 1.99
N LEU A 58 9.99 -1.61 2.02
CA LEU A 58 10.06 -2.67 3.03
C LEU A 58 11.44 -3.34 3.07
N GLN A 59 12.05 -3.61 1.90
CA GLN A 59 13.41 -4.14 1.83
C GLN A 59 14.43 -3.15 2.43
N GLY A 60 14.33 -1.86 2.10
CA GLY A 60 15.21 -0.83 2.64
C GLY A 60 15.05 -0.66 4.16
N LEU A 61 13.82 -0.67 4.66
CA LEU A 61 13.52 -0.61 6.10
C LEU A 61 14.10 -1.81 6.87
N ALA A 62 13.97 -3.02 6.30
CA ALA A 62 14.55 -4.23 6.88
C ALA A 62 16.07 -4.17 6.92
N ALA A 63 16.72 -3.69 5.84
CA ALA A 63 18.17 -3.51 5.78
C ALA A 63 18.68 -2.50 6.81
N LEU A 64 17.91 -1.45 7.10
CA LEU A 64 18.22 -0.45 8.11
C LEU A 64 17.80 -0.85 9.54
N GLY A 65 17.21 -2.04 9.71
CA GLY A 65 16.73 -2.50 11.00
C GLY A 65 15.59 -1.66 11.60
N ARG A 66 14.84 -0.93 10.77
CA ARG A 66 13.72 -0.09 11.21
C ARG A 66 12.55 -0.95 11.71
N ALA A 67 11.87 -0.47 12.74
CA ALA A 67 10.66 -1.12 13.23
C ALA A 67 9.54 -1.00 12.18
N ILE A 68 8.89 -2.13 11.86
CA ILE A 68 7.82 -2.20 10.88
C ILE A 68 6.57 -2.80 11.54
N GLN A 69 5.43 -2.16 11.34
CA GLN A 69 4.12 -2.71 11.63
C GLN A 69 3.32 -2.80 10.32
N LEU A 70 2.69 -3.95 10.10
CA LEU A 70 1.76 -4.17 8.99
C LEU A 70 0.34 -4.30 9.54
N ILE A 71 -0.60 -3.61 8.93
CA ILE A 71 -2.04 -3.74 9.16
C ILE A 71 -2.67 -4.17 7.83
N SER A 72 -3.05 -5.45 7.72
CA SER A 72 -3.86 -5.95 6.62
C SER A 72 -5.33 -5.73 6.95
N VAL A 73 -6.03 -4.96 6.12
CA VAL A 73 -7.41 -4.55 6.40
C VAL A 73 -8.39 -5.67 6.08
N THR A 74 -8.28 -6.27 4.91
CA THR A 74 -9.09 -7.42 4.48
C THR A 74 -8.21 -8.64 4.19
N ASP A 75 -8.82 -9.79 4.00
CA ASP A 75 -8.15 -11.01 3.54
C ASP A 75 -8.21 -11.18 2.02
N GLY A 76 -8.74 -10.21 1.28
CA GLY A 76 -8.83 -10.25 -0.18
C GLY A 76 -9.76 -11.35 -0.71
N SER A 77 -10.77 -11.71 0.05
CA SER A 77 -11.61 -12.88 -0.23
C SER A 77 -12.64 -12.67 -1.34
N ALA A 78 -12.87 -11.44 -1.79
CA ALA A 78 -13.76 -11.11 -2.90
C ALA A 78 -13.05 -11.02 -4.28
N SER A 79 -11.76 -11.35 -4.37
CA SER A 79 -10.96 -11.19 -5.59
C SER A 79 -11.42 -12.09 -6.77
N HIS A 80 -12.16 -13.17 -6.52
CA HIS A 80 -12.62 -14.11 -7.55
C HIS A 80 -14.12 -14.37 -7.42
N PRO A 81 -14.97 -13.39 -7.68
CA PRO A 81 -16.41 -13.51 -7.49
C PRO A 81 -16.99 -14.64 -8.35
N GLY A 82 -17.76 -15.55 -7.74
CA GLY A 82 -18.40 -16.69 -8.40
C GLY A 82 -17.47 -17.85 -8.76
N SER A 83 -16.20 -17.82 -8.39
CA SER A 83 -15.28 -18.92 -8.66
C SER A 83 -15.53 -20.12 -7.75
N GLN A 84 -15.84 -21.28 -8.33
CA GLN A 84 -15.94 -22.54 -7.60
C GLN A 84 -14.55 -23.07 -7.17
N ARG A 85 -13.51 -22.75 -7.91
CA ARG A 85 -12.14 -23.17 -7.60
C ARG A 85 -11.54 -22.36 -6.46
N TRP A 86 -11.91 -21.09 -6.35
CA TRP A 86 -11.42 -20.12 -5.37
C TRP A 86 -12.60 -19.49 -4.61
N PRO A 87 -13.32 -20.26 -3.79
CA PRO A 87 -14.38 -19.72 -2.95
C PRO A 87 -13.81 -18.79 -1.86
N VAL A 88 -14.67 -17.97 -1.29
CA VAL A 88 -14.32 -16.96 -0.28
C VAL A 88 -13.54 -17.56 0.90
N GLU A 89 -13.97 -18.71 1.39
CA GLU A 89 -13.36 -19.41 2.53
C GLU A 89 -11.91 -19.84 2.21
N ARG A 90 -11.66 -20.29 0.99
CA ARG A 90 -10.31 -20.66 0.55
C ARG A 90 -9.42 -19.43 0.37
N LEU A 91 -9.93 -18.39 -0.26
CA LEU A 91 -9.20 -17.15 -0.49
C LEU A 91 -8.80 -16.48 0.83
N SER A 92 -9.69 -16.46 1.83
CA SER A 92 -9.42 -15.86 3.15
C SER A 92 -8.29 -16.56 3.93
N VAL A 93 -7.91 -17.77 3.52
CA VAL A 93 -6.76 -18.51 4.08
C VAL A 93 -5.51 -18.38 3.19
N VAL A 94 -5.69 -18.59 1.87
CA VAL A 94 -4.55 -18.66 0.94
C VAL A 94 -3.90 -17.30 0.73
N ARG A 95 -4.66 -16.23 0.48
CA ARG A 95 -4.09 -14.92 0.18
C ARG A 95 -3.25 -14.32 1.32
N PRO A 96 -3.63 -14.39 2.61
CA PRO A 96 -2.73 -14.01 3.70
C PRO A 96 -1.44 -14.85 3.78
N GLN A 97 -1.48 -16.13 3.38
CA GLN A 97 -0.28 -16.97 3.31
C GLN A 97 0.63 -16.55 2.15
N GLU A 98 0.06 -16.17 1.01
CA GLU A 98 0.79 -15.61 -0.13
C GLU A 98 1.49 -14.29 0.26
N SER A 99 0.81 -13.38 0.98
CA SER A 99 1.44 -12.20 1.56
C SER A 99 2.62 -12.55 2.48
N ALA A 100 2.45 -13.51 3.36
CA ALA A 100 3.54 -13.94 4.25
C ALA A 100 4.75 -14.47 3.45
N GLN A 101 4.50 -15.25 2.41
CA GLN A 101 5.56 -15.75 1.53
C GLN A 101 6.24 -14.62 0.75
N ALA A 102 5.46 -13.68 0.21
CA ALA A 102 6.00 -12.54 -0.51
C ALA A 102 6.87 -11.65 0.40
N LEU A 103 6.42 -11.32 1.59
CA LEU A 103 7.21 -10.58 2.57
C LEU A 103 8.49 -11.30 2.98
N HIS A 104 8.43 -12.62 3.15
CA HIS A 104 9.62 -13.43 3.41
C HIS A 104 10.62 -13.39 2.23
N ARG A 105 10.14 -13.51 0.99
CA ARG A 105 10.97 -13.40 -0.23
C ARG A 105 11.60 -12.02 -0.39
N LEU A 106 10.93 -10.96 0.05
CA LEU A 106 11.49 -9.61 0.11
C LEU A 106 12.62 -9.48 1.16
N GLY A 107 12.86 -10.51 1.98
CA GLY A 107 13.88 -10.51 3.01
C GLY A 107 13.45 -9.94 4.36
N LEU A 108 12.15 -9.80 4.60
CA LEU A 108 11.67 -9.33 5.89
C LEU A 108 11.78 -10.41 6.96
N PRO A 109 12.31 -10.08 8.14
CA PRO A 109 12.32 -10.99 9.29
C PRO A 109 10.92 -11.05 9.90
N LEU A 110 10.06 -11.96 9.42
CA LEU A 110 8.65 -12.04 9.82
C LEU A 110 8.45 -12.17 11.34
N HIS A 111 9.41 -12.78 12.06
CA HIS A 111 9.37 -12.88 13.52
C HIS A 111 9.53 -11.54 14.24
N ARG A 112 10.00 -10.49 13.54
CA ARG A 112 10.11 -9.10 14.04
C ARG A 112 9.02 -8.19 13.52
N LEU A 113 8.24 -8.67 12.55
CA LEU A 113 7.14 -7.90 11.96
C LEU A 113 5.93 -7.94 12.90
N LYS A 114 5.51 -6.78 13.37
CA LYS A 114 4.23 -6.68 14.05
C LYS A 114 3.11 -6.67 13.01
N TRP A 115 2.50 -7.81 12.77
CA TRP A 115 1.45 -7.96 11.77
C TRP A 115 0.07 -8.07 12.43
N LEU A 116 -0.83 -7.17 12.07
CA LEU A 116 -2.23 -7.13 12.52
C LEU A 116 -3.14 -7.39 11.32
N ARG A 117 -4.10 -8.28 11.50
CA ARG A 117 -5.20 -8.49 10.55
C ARG A 117 -6.45 -7.86 11.14
N ALA A 118 -7.02 -6.86 10.46
CA ALA A 118 -8.17 -6.11 10.95
C ALA A 118 -9.51 -6.83 10.75
N GLY A 119 -9.57 -7.76 9.76
CA GLY A 119 -10.72 -8.62 9.54
C GLY A 119 -11.95 -7.90 8.96
N PHE A 120 -11.75 -6.83 8.22
CA PHE A 120 -12.83 -6.18 7.48
C PHE A 120 -13.19 -6.99 6.25
N ALA A 121 -14.46 -6.96 5.86
CA ALA A 121 -14.93 -7.65 4.67
C ALA A 121 -14.38 -6.96 3.41
N ASP A 122 -13.79 -7.76 2.52
CA ASP A 122 -13.28 -7.32 1.22
C ASP A 122 -14.41 -6.76 0.36
N SER A 123 -14.13 -5.69 -0.39
CA SER A 123 -15.07 -4.93 -1.22
C SER A 123 -16.18 -4.20 -0.43
N GLN A 124 -16.08 -4.15 0.92
CA GLN A 124 -17.08 -3.52 1.79
C GLN A 124 -16.48 -2.52 2.80
N VAL A 125 -15.20 -2.19 2.67
CA VAL A 125 -14.50 -1.30 3.62
C VAL A 125 -15.13 0.10 3.64
N ALA A 126 -15.59 0.59 2.47
CA ALA A 126 -16.21 1.91 2.35
C ALA A 126 -17.44 2.09 3.28
N ALA A 127 -18.20 1.03 3.54
CA ALA A 127 -19.33 1.06 4.47
C ALA A 127 -18.91 1.07 5.96
N ARG A 128 -17.63 0.86 6.25
CA ARG A 128 -17.07 0.70 7.61
C ARG A 128 -15.86 1.61 7.85
N GLU A 129 -15.79 2.75 7.19
CA GLU A 129 -14.65 3.69 7.25
C GLU A 129 -14.39 4.22 8.67
N GLU A 130 -15.44 4.61 9.39
CA GLU A 130 -15.32 5.09 10.77
C GLU A 130 -14.82 4.01 11.75
N PRO A 131 -15.38 2.78 11.76
CA PRO A 131 -14.83 1.68 12.54
C PRO A 131 -13.38 1.36 12.17
N LEU A 132 -12.99 1.44 10.89
CA LEU A 132 -11.61 1.24 10.44
C LEU A 132 -10.70 2.34 10.97
N ALA A 133 -11.09 3.61 10.87
CA ALA A 133 -10.31 4.73 11.41
C ALA A 133 -10.09 4.58 12.92
N ALA A 134 -11.13 4.18 13.67
CA ALA A 134 -11.04 3.92 15.10
C ALA A 134 -10.12 2.72 15.41
N PHE A 135 -10.15 1.67 14.58
CA PHE A 135 -9.24 0.54 14.70
C PHE A 135 -7.78 0.96 14.49
N ILE A 136 -7.49 1.67 13.39
CA ILE A 136 -6.13 2.13 13.05
C ILE A 136 -5.59 3.03 14.16
N LEU A 137 -6.40 3.98 14.64
CA LEU A 137 -6.04 4.93 15.68
C LEU A 137 -5.47 4.27 16.93
N ARG A 138 -5.99 3.12 17.34
CA ARG A 138 -5.55 2.35 18.52
C ARG A 138 -4.10 1.85 18.40
N TYR A 139 -3.57 1.75 17.19
CA TYR A 139 -2.25 1.18 16.91
C TYR A 139 -1.23 2.20 16.42
N LEU A 140 -1.64 3.46 16.23
CA LEU A 140 -0.75 4.54 15.83
C LEU A 140 -0.18 5.30 17.03
N LYS A 141 0.99 5.90 16.80
CA LYS A 141 1.68 6.81 17.71
C LYS A 141 2.07 8.08 16.95
N PRO A 142 2.28 9.22 17.66
CA PRO A 142 2.70 10.48 17.02
C PRO A 142 3.99 10.37 16.19
N SER A 143 4.93 9.50 16.61
CA SER A 143 6.21 9.28 15.93
C SER A 143 6.14 8.27 14.79
N ASP A 144 4.98 7.73 14.46
CA ASP A 144 4.86 6.78 13.35
C ASP A 144 4.89 7.48 11.99
N VAL A 145 5.41 6.77 11.01
CA VAL A 145 5.29 7.12 9.60
C VAL A 145 4.38 6.10 8.93
N VAL A 146 3.22 6.56 8.51
CA VAL A 146 2.16 5.73 7.95
C VAL A 146 2.26 5.72 6.43
N PHE A 147 2.18 4.54 5.84
CA PHE A 147 2.09 4.31 4.39
C PHE A 147 0.79 3.55 4.10
N THR A 148 -0.02 4.09 3.21
CA THR A 148 -1.33 3.51 2.85
C THR A 148 -1.64 3.77 1.39
N THR A 149 -2.67 3.12 0.85
CA THR A 149 -3.15 3.40 -0.51
C THR A 149 -3.72 4.82 -0.61
N TRP A 150 -3.62 5.40 -1.80
CA TRP A 150 -4.09 6.75 -2.04
C TRP A 150 -5.62 6.84 -1.97
N ARG A 151 -6.14 7.89 -1.33
CA ARG A 151 -7.57 8.12 -1.13
C ARG A 151 -8.36 8.47 -2.40
N GLU A 152 -7.69 8.54 -3.56
CA GLU A 152 -8.28 8.77 -4.89
C GLU A 152 -7.70 7.77 -5.91
N ASP A 153 -7.35 6.55 -5.44
CA ASP A 153 -6.68 5.51 -6.22
C ASP A 153 -7.59 4.80 -7.25
N GLY A 154 -8.92 5.03 -7.16
CA GLY A 154 -9.90 4.47 -8.08
C GLY A 154 -10.52 3.14 -7.64
N HIS A 155 -10.01 2.49 -6.61
CA HIS A 155 -10.61 1.29 -6.01
C HIS A 155 -11.31 1.65 -4.70
N CYS A 156 -12.56 1.22 -4.52
CA CYS A 156 -13.39 1.63 -3.38
C CYS A 156 -12.74 1.35 -2.01
N ASP A 157 -12.12 0.18 -1.82
CA ASP A 157 -11.46 -0.17 -0.57
C ASP A 157 -10.15 0.60 -0.38
N HIS A 158 -9.37 0.85 -1.46
CA HIS A 158 -8.15 1.67 -1.38
C HIS A 158 -8.45 3.07 -0.91
N GLU A 159 -9.49 3.67 -1.48
CA GLU A 159 -9.92 5.02 -1.13
C GLU A 159 -10.42 5.09 0.31
N ALA A 160 -11.23 4.11 0.74
CA ALA A 160 -11.74 4.04 2.10
C ALA A 160 -10.63 3.85 3.14
N VAL A 161 -9.67 2.94 2.85
CA VAL A 161 -8.48 2.72 3.70
C VAL A 161 -7.61 3.98 3.74
N GLY A 162 -7.40 4.64 2.59
CA GLY A 162 -6.67 5.90 2.52
C GLY A 162 -7.29 6.99 3.38
N ARG A 163 -8.63 7.19 3.29
CA ARG A 163 -9.34 8.19 4.11
C ARG A 163 -9.33 7.86 5.59
N ALA A 164 -9.59 6.59 5.96
CA ALA A 164 -9.54 6.13 7.35
C ALA A 164 -8.15 6.29 7.95
N SER A 165 -7.10 5.96 7.20
CA SER A 165 -5.70 6.12 7.61
C SER A 165 -5.33 7.58 7.79
N ALA A 166 -5.76 8.46 6.88
CA ALA A 166 -5.53 9.89 6.99
C ALA A 166 -6.19 10.49 8.23
N LYS A 167 -7.44 10.11 8.50
CA LYS A 167 -8.17 10.54 9.70
C LYS A 167 -7.44 10.10 10.97
N ALA A 168 -7.01 8.84 11.03
CA ALA A 168 -6.30 8.29 12.19
C ALA A 168 -4.92 8.94 12.39
N ALA A 169 -4.13 9.09 11.30
CA ALA A 169 -2.82 9.72 11.34
C ALA A 169 -2.90 11.18 11.80
N GLN A 170 -3.85 11.95 11.28
CA GLN A 170 -4.11 13.33 11.67
C GLN A 170 -4.45 13.43 13.18
N ALA A 171 -5.27 12.52 13.68
CA ALA A 171 -5.71 12.54 15.09
C ALA A 171 -4.55 12.34 16.08
N VAL A 172 -3.50 11.59 15.72
CA VAL A 172 -2.32 11.39 16.57
C VAL A 172 -1.13 12.28 16.19
N GLY A 173 -1.19 13.00 15.07
CA GLY A 173 -0.06 13.78 14.58
C GLY A 173 1.02 12.97 13.89
N ALA A 174 0.71 11.77 13.37
CA ALA A 174 1.63 10.93 12.64
C ALA A 174 1.83 11.44 11.19
N THR A 175 3.02 11.19 10.63
CA THR A 175 3.29 11.48 9.22
C THR A 175 2.58 10.46 8.34
N LEU A 176 1.97 10.94 7.23
CA LEU A 176 1.25 10.08 6.27
C LEU A 176 1.84 10.21 4.88
N TYR A 177 2.10 9.07 4.26
CA TYR A 177 2.38 8.92 2.83
C TYR A 177 1.30 8.06 2.18
N GLU A 178 0.79 8.53 1.05
CA GLU A 178 -0.20 7.82 0.25
C GLU A 178 0.46 7.27 -1.02
N LEU A 179 0.14 6.03 -1.34
CA LEU A 179 0.77 5.25 -2.41
C LEU A 179 -0.24 4.96 -3.51
N PRO A 180 0.04 5.35 -4.76
CA PRO A 180 -0.78 4.94 -5.89
C PRO A 180 -0.54 3.47 -6.21
N VAL A 181 -1.62 2.70 -6.38
CA VAL A 181 -1.59 1.30 -6.82
C VAL A 181 -2.40 1.16 -8.12
N TRP A 182 -3.70 1.40 -8.08
CA TRP A 182 -4.55 1.36 -9.27
C TRP A 182 -4.41 2.60 -10.14
N THR A 183 -3.90 3.69 -9.61
CA THR A 183 -3.55 4.91 -10.36
C THR A 183 -2.66 4.60 -11.56
N TRP A 184 -1.70 3.67 -11.41
CA TRP A 184 -0.84 3.25 -12.53
C TRP A 184 -1.59 2.59 -13.69
N HIS A 185 -2.80 2.10 -13.43
CA HIS A 185 -3.67 1.51 -14.43
C HIS A 185 -4.48 2.58 -15.19
N TRP A 186 -5.19 3.45 -14.46
CA TRP A 186 -6.16 4.36 -15.07
C TRP A 186 -5.60 5.74 -15.45
N ALA A 187 -4.57 6.22 -14.75
CA ALA A 187 -3.98 7.52 -15.03
C ALA A 187 -2.94 7.47 -16.15
N THR A 188 -2.59 8.63 -16.69
CA THR A 188 -1.43 8.83 -17.56
C THR A 188 -0.34 9.59 -16.80
N PRO A 189 0.93 9.61 -17.27
CA PRO A 189 2.02 10.31 -16.61
C PRO A 189 1.80 11.81 -16.37
N GLU A 190 0.92 12.44 -17.14
CA GLU A 190 0.60 13.87 -17.06
C GLU A 190 -0.83 14.14 -16.59
N ASP A 191 -1.51 13.11 -16.05
CA ASP A 191 -2.88 13.24 -15.59
C ASP A 191 -2.98 14.27 -14.45
N SER A 192 -3.74 15.34 -14.69
CA SER A 192 -3.90 16.44 -13.75
C SER A 192 -4.69 16.08 -12.48
N GLN A 193 -5.38 14.93 -12.47
CA GLN A 193 -6.07 14.43 -11.28
C GLN A 193 -5.08 13.92 -10.23
N VAL A 194 -3.87 13.54 -10.68
CA VAL A 194 -2.82 13.05 -9.78
C VAL A 194 -1.92 14.23 -9.34
N PRO A 195 -1.75 14.47 -8.04
CA PRO A 195 -0.97 15.61 -7.54
C PRO A 195 0.55 15.35 -7.65
N TRP A 196 1.07 15.19 -8.86
CA TRP A 196 2.46 14.86 -9.15
C TRP A 196 3.47 15.80 -8.50
N HIS A 197 3.12 17.07 -8.30
CA HIS A 197 3.99 18.06 -7.63
C HIS A 197 4.30 17.68 -6.17
N ARG A 198 3.48 16.83 -5.55
CA ARG A 198 3.68 16.28 -4.21
C ARG A 198 4.39 14.92 -4.23
N ALA A 199 4.45 14.26 -5.40
CA ALA A 199 5.02 12.94 -5.51
C ALA A 199 6.54 12.94 -5.22
N ARG A 200 7.00 11.82 -4.69
CA ARG A 200 8.42 11.53 -4.44
C ARG A 200 8.73 10.15 -4.97
N LYS A 201 9.95 9.97 -5.47
CA LYS A 201 10.42 8.73 -6.07
C LYS A 201 11.51 8.12 -5.20
N LEU A 202 11.28 6.92 -4.69
CA LEU A 202 12.27 6.11 -4.00
C LEU A 202 13.07 5.32 -5.05
N PRO A 203 14.36 5.61 -5.28
CA PRO A 203 15.17 4.82 -6.20
C PRO A 203 15.43 3.44 -5.64
N LEU A 204 15.28 2.42 -6.49
CA LEU A 204 15.51 1.02 -6.13
C LEU A 204 16.70 0.47 -6.93
N SER A 205 17.59 -0.28 -6.28
CA SER A 205 18.64 -1.01 -6.98
C SER A 205 18.06 -2.16 -7.84
N CYS A 206 18.83 -2.59 -8.82
CA CYS A 206 18.42 -3.74 -9.66
C CYS A 206 18.15 -5.01 -8.83
N GLU A 207 18.89 -5.23 -7.75
CA GLU A 207 18.68 -6.35 -6.83
C GLU A 207 17.35 -6.26 -6.09
N VAL A 208 17.01 -5.06 -5.56
CA VAL A 208 15.73 -4.82 -4.88
C VAL A 208 14.56 -5.02 -5.84
N VAL A 209 14.68 -4.54 -7.08
CA VAL A 209 13.66 -4.73 -8.12
C VAL A 209 13.53 -6.20 -8.51
N ALA A 210 14.63 -6.92 -8.70
CA ALA A 210 14.62 -8.34 -9.02
C ALA A 210 13.91 -9.14 -7.91
N ARG A 211 14.25 -8.89 -6.65
CA ARG A 211 13.63 -9.56 -5.50
C ARG A 211 12.13 -9.27 -5.37
N LYS A 212 11.68 -8.08 -5.77
CA LYS A 212 10.25 -7.73 -5.81
C LYS A 212 9.47 -8.46 -6.91
N ARG A 213 10.13 -8.89 -8.00
CA ARG A 213 9.50 -9.55 -9.16
C ARG A 213 9.34 -11.07 -9.00
N HIS A 214 10.05 -11.67 -8.06
CA HIS A 214 10.05 -13.11 -7.78
C HIS A 214 9.28 -13.47 -6.51
#